data_40f64fc10c0982846a52dcd61d1c7057
#
_entry.id   40f64fc10c0982846a52dcd61d1c7057
#
_cell.length_a   1.000
_cell.length_b   1.000
_cell.length_c   1.000
_cell.angle_alpha   90.00
_cell.angle_beta   90.00
_cell.angle_gamma   90.00
#
_symmetry.space_group_name_H-M   'P 1'
#
loop_
_entity.id
_entity.type
_entity.pdbx_description
1 polymer ?
#
loop_
_entity_poly.entity_id
_entity_poly.type
_entity_poly.pdbx_seq_one_letter_code
_entity_poly.pdbx_strand_id
1 'polypeptide(L)'
;MSTFVNKITRKRELIILIMMLEMLHLAIWVDFGSIISRSLMLSHLGLFLLWQPVWRGDKKLNLENTILFILFTFTLTIWLNLWLLFAWLILLIGFISGRVTLDRNERTIYTLALGFLVLELLFACVPELADINIEYKQIFYILLTILPLLIFFFPIENSDHHIQMVDFIHAITTSMLTSLVALGSLLNMFINDASYFAALAQTSVAIGGFIICISWLITSQSRFDGVTQLWSGYMLNIGTPLEQWLNELSRLSQKDDDAEEFLKIAIDELLTLTWIKGIEWISKNSEGKS
;
A
#
# COMPACT_ATOMS: atom_id res chain seq x y z
N MET A 1 1.57 -1.90 31.74
CA MET A 1 0.45 -1.00 31.40
C MET A 1 0.49 -0.57 29.92
N SER A 2 1.66 -0.33 29.33
CA SER A 2 1.84 0.02 27.90
C SER A 2 1.35 -1.05 26.92
N THR A 3 1.66 -2.31 27.15
CA THR A 3 1.26 -3.44 26.28
C THR A 3 -0.24 -3.64 26.17
N PHE A 4 -1.00 -3.42 27.25
CA PHE A 4 -2.46 -3.53 27.26
C PHE A 4 -3.12 -2.39 26.44
N VAL A 5 -2.64 -1.17 26.61
CA VAL A 5 -3.12 0.01 25.86
C VAL A 5 -2.83 -0.16 24.37
N ASN A 6 -1.63 -0.64 23.98
CA ASN A 6 -1.28 -0.90 22.59
C ASN A 6 -2.20 -1.96 21.95
N LYS A 7 -2.52 -3.04 22.67
CA LYS A 7 -3.43 -4.08 22.19
C LYS A 7 -4.84 -3.55 21.90
N ILE A 8 -5.39 -2.71 22.79
CA ILE A 8 -6.72 -2.10 22.60
C ILE A 8 -6.70 -1.16 21.40
N THR A 9 -5.67 -0.33 21.26
CA THR A 9 -5.54 0.63 20.17
C THR A 9 -5.48 -0.09 18.83
N ARG A 10 -4.70 -1.16 18.73
CA ARG A 10 -4.51 -1.94 17.50
C ARG A 10 -5.78 -2.70 17.10
N LYS A 11 -6.50 -3.28 18.07
CA LYS A 11 -7.80 -3.91 17.82
C LYS A 11 -8.81 -2.91 17.28
N ARG A 12 -8.83 -1.68 17.81
CA ARG A 12 -9.68 -0.60 17.32
C ARG A 12 -9.35 -0.22 15.88
N GLU A 13 -8.08 -0.19 15.51
CA GLU A 13 -7.66 0.11 14.13
C GLU A 13 -8.15 -0.92 13.13
N LEU A 14 -8.04 -2.21 13.45
CA LEU A 14 -8.56 -3.26 12.58
C LEU A 14 -10.08 -3.18 12.43
N ILE A 15 -10.80 -2.90 13.50
CA ILE A 15 -12.26 -2.71 13.43
C ILE A 15 -12.60 -1.54 12.51
N ILE A 16 -11.88 -0.42 12.63
CA ILE A 16 -12.09 0.75 11.76
C ILE A 16 -11.77 0.41 10.30
N LEU A 17 -10.67 -0.33 10.04
CA LEU A 17 -10.32 -0.78 8.70
C LEU A 17 -11.43 -1.64 8.09
N ILE A 18 -11.91 -2.66 8.81
CA ILE A 18 -12.99 -3.54 8.34
C ILE A 18 -14.26 -2.72 8.05
N MET A 19 -14.68 -1.88 9.00
CA MET A 19 -15.86 -1.04 8.81
C MET A 19 -15.72 -0.08 7.62
N MET A 20 -14.52 0.47 7.42
CA MET A 20 -14.20 1.34 6.29
C MET A 20 -14.36 0.61 4.95
N LEU A 21 -13.83 -0.63 4.83
CA LEU A 21 -13.96 -1.43 3.63
C LEU A 21 -15.41 -1.87 3.38
N GLU A 22 -16.15 -2.26 4.42
CA GLU A 22 -17.56 -2.62 4.32
C GLU A 22 -18.44 -1.44 3.90
N MET A 23 -18.22 -0.24 4.44
CA MET A 23 -18.96 0.95 4.03
C MET A 23 -18.70 1.31 2.56
N LEU A 24 -17.48 1.11 2.07
CA LEU A 24 -17.13 1.27 0.66
C LEU A 24 -17.88 0.25 -0.20
N HIS A 25 -17.83 -1.02 0.17
CA HIS A 25 -18.53 -2.10 -0.52
C HIS A 25 -20.02 -1.80 -0.65
N LEU A 26 -20.68 -1.51 0.46
CA LEU A 26 -22.09 -1.18 0.46
C LEU A 26 -22.41 0.08 -0.37
N ALA A 27 -21.53 1.09 -0.35
CA ALA A 27 -21.72 2.31 -1.14
C ALA A 27 -21.71 2.05 -2.64
N ILE A 28 -20.93 1.06 -3.11
CA ILE A 28 -20.84 0.70 -4.51
C ILE A 28 -22.03 -0.17 -4.96
N TRP A 29 -22.44 -1.12 -4.10
CA TRP A 29 -23.43 -2.12 -4.46
C TRP A 29 -24.89 -1.73 -4.19
N VAL A 30 -25.11 -0.73 -3.33
CA VAL A 30 -26.47 -0.21 -3.05
C VAL A 30 -26.77 0.97 -3.97
N ASP A 31 -27.29 0.70 -5.16
CA ASP A 31 -27.74 1.70 -6.14
C ASP A 31 -26.84 2.95 -6.19
N PHE A 32 -25.71 2.81 -6.90
CA PHE A 32 -24.64 3.80 -6.91
C PHE A 32 -25.16 5.19 -7.33
N GLY A 33 -24.80 6.21 -6.54
CA GLY A 33 -25.29 7.59 -6.74
C GLY A 33 -26.58 7.94 -6.00
N SER A 34 -27.27 6.96 -5.41
CA SER A 34 -28.42 7.21 -4.53
C SER A 34 -28.01 7.97 -3.25
N ILE A 35 -28.98 8.53 -2.53
CA ILE A 35 -28.73 9.22 -1.24
C ILE A 35 -28.07 8.25 -0.25
N ILE A 36 -28.48 6.98 -0.25
CA ILE A 36 -27.92 5.94 0.63
C ILE A 36 -26.45 5.68 0.27
N SER A 37 -26.13 5.48 -1.01
CA SER A 37 -24.76 5.28 -1.50
C SER A 37 -23.86 6.45 -1.12
N ARG A 38 -24.33 7.71 -1.30
CA ARG A 38 -23.56 8.91 -0.92
C ARG A 38 -23.35 9.00 0.59
N SER A 39 -24.34 8.63 1.40
CA SER A 39 -24.21 8.61 2.87
C SER A 39 -23.19 7.55 3.33
N LEU A 40 -23.20 6.37 2.70
CA LEU A 40 -22.23 5.30 2.97
C LEU A 40 -20.83 5.72 2.55
N MET A 41 -20.67 6.39 1.39
CA MET A 41 -19.40 6.91 0.93
C MET A 41 -18.85 7.99 1.87
N LEU A 42 -19.72 8.87 2.39
CA LEU A 42 -19.33 9.85 3.40
C LEU A 42 -18.86 9.17 4.69
N SER A 43 -19.56 8.12 5.13
CA SER A 43 -19.17 7.31 6.29
C SER A 43 -17.82 6.61 6.06
N HIS A 44 -17.60 6.04 4.87
CA HIS A 44 -16.33 5.47 4.46
C HIS A 44 -15.18 6.50 4.57
N LEU A 45 -15.37 7.70 4.03
CA LEU A 45 -14.35 8.76 4.10
C LEU A 45 -14.08 9.20 5.55
N GLY A 46 -15.12 9.29 6.39
CA GLY A 46 -14.96 9.58 7.82
C GLY A 46 -14.15 8.48 8.54
N LEU A 47 -14.45 7.21 8.26
CA LEU A 47 -13.69 6.07 8.80
C LEU A 47 -12.25 6.02 8.27
N PHE A 48 -12.03 6.36 6.99
CA PHE A 48 -10.70 6.48 6.41
C PHE A 48 -9.84 7.50 7.15
N LEU A 49 -10.39 8.64 7.52
CA LEU A 49 -9.70 9.62 8.34
C LEU A 49 -9.34 9.11 9.73
N LEU A 50 -10.28 8.41 10.37
CA LEU A 50 -10.03 7.84 11.69
C LEU A 50 -8.99 6.72 11.65
N TRP A 51 -8.90 6.03 10.52
CA TRP A 51 -7.95 4.96 10.31
C TRP A 51 -6.54 5.46 9.96
N GLN A 52 -6.44 6.62 9.30
CA GLN A 52 -5.13 7.16 8.92
C GLN A 52 -4.22 7.41 10.13
N PRO A 53 -2.97 6.93 10.09
CA PRO A 53 -2.01 7.13 11.18
C PRO A 53 -1.51 8.57 11.32
N VAL A 54 -1.90 9.48 10.42
CA VAL A 54 -1.55 10.92 10.46
C VAL A 54 -1.94 11.57 11.80
N TRP A 55 -2.91 10.97 12.49
CA TRP A 55 -3.42 11.44 13.79
C TRP A 55 -2.61 10.92 14.99
N ARG A 56 -1.66 10.02 14.79
CA ARG A 56 -0.83 9.45 15.85
C ARG A 56 0.39 10.27 16.22
N GLY A 57 0.74 11.28 15.45
CA GLY A 57 1.79 12.20 15.81
C GLY A 57 1.25 13.37 16.63
N ASP A 58 2.04 13.91 17.56
CA ASP A 58 1.76 15.13 18.35
C ASP A 58 1.50 16.41 17.51
N LYS A 59 1.31 16.27 16.21
CA LYS A 59 0.94 17.37 15.31
C LYS A 59 -0.53 17.67 15.50
N LYS A 60 -0.80 18.76 16.22
CA LYS A 60 -2.13 19.37 16.24
C LYS A 60 -2.57 19.60 14.79
N LEU A 61 -3.75 19.11 14.43
CA LEU A 61 -4.37 19.40 13.14
C LEU A 61 -4.41 20.90 12.95
N ASN A 62 -3.79 21.37 11.89
CA ASN A 62 -3.94 22.76 11.50
C ASN A 62 -5.39 22.95 11.02
N LEU A 63 -6.04 24.01 11.50
CA LEU A 63 -7.43 24.31 11.14
C LEU A 63 -7.62 24.38 9.62
N GLU A 64 -6.63 24.92 8.89
CA GLU A 64 -6.62 24.99 7.43
C GLU A 64 -6.72 23.61 6.77
N ASN A 65 -5.90 22.64 7.23
CA ASN A 65 -5.92 21.27 6.69
C ASN A 65 -7.26 20.58 6.98
N THR A 66 -7.86 20.86 8.14
CA THR A 66 -9.17 20.30 8.51
C THR A 66 -10.26 20.86 7.61
N ILE A 67 -10.28 22.18 7.37
CA ILE A 67 -11.24 22.84 6.48
C ILE A 67 -11.10 22.33 5.04
N LEU A 68 -9.85 22.25 4.52
CA LEU A 68 -9.57 21.73 3.19
C LEU A 68 -10.09 20.30 3.04
N PHE A 69 -9.89 19.47 4.06
CA PHE A 69 -10.34 18.10 4.04
C PHE A 69 -11.89 18.01 4.07
N ILE A 70 -12.55 18.79 4.91
CA ILE A 70 -14.03 18.83 4.95
C ILE A 70 -14.57 19.29 3.58
N LEU A 71 -13.97 20.33 3.00
CA LEU A 71 -14.35 20.82 1.67
C LEU A 71 -14.15 19.76 0.60
N PHE A 72 -13.00 19.07 0.62
CA PHE A 72 -12.71 17.96 -0.30
C PHE A 72 -13.73 16.83 -0.17
N THR A 73 -14.02 16.39 1.05
CA THR A 73 -15.00 15.33 1.34
C THR A 73 -16.40 15.71 0.86
N PHE A 74 -16.80 16.95 1.09
CA PHE A 74 -18.09 17.49 0.66
C PHE A 74 -18.19 17.54 -0.87
N THR A 75 -17.15 18.06 -1.54
CA THR A 75 -17.07 18.12 -3.01
C THR A 75 -17.12 16.70 -3.62
N LEU A 76 -16.37 15.77 -3.05
CA LEU A 76 -16.32 14.38 -3.51
C LEU A 76 -17.68 13.69 -3.35
N THR A 77 -18.42 13.98 -2.28
CA THR A 77 -19.75 13.41 -2.04
C THR A 77 -20.82 13.99 -2.98
N ILE A 78 -20.75 15.29 -3.31
CA ILE A 78 -21.71 15.93 -4.23
C ILE A 78 -21.48 15.46 -5.66
N TRP A 79 -20.22 15.42 -6.11
CA TRP A 79 -19.84 15.03 -7.47
C TRP A 79 -19.50 13.55 -7.60
N LEU A 80 -20.02 12.72 -6.72
CA LEU A 80 -19.79 11.29 -6.76
C LEU A 80 -20.24 10.72 -8.11
N ASN A 81 -19.28 10.25 -8.89
CA ASN A 81 -19.47 9.53 -10.15
C ASN A 81 -18.53 8.32 -10.21
N LEU A 82 -18.75 7.40 -11.15
CA LEU A 82 -17.98 6.16 -11.28
C LEU A 82 -16.50 6.41 -11.59
N TRP A 83 -16.15 7.46 -12.35
CA TRP A 83 -14.75 7.81 -12.63
C TRP A 83 -14.03 8.30 -11.37
N LEU A 84 -14.72 9.09 -10.55
CA LEU A 84 -14.17 9.55 -9.27
C LEU A 84 -14.00 8.39 -8.30
N LEU A 85 -14.96 7.44 -8.28
CA LEU A 85 -14.86 6.21 -7.52
C LEU A 85 -13.68 5.36 -7.99
N PHE A 86 -13.51 5.18 -9.30
CA PHE A 86 -12.37 4.48 -9.89
C PHE A 86 -11.04 5.10 -9.43
N ALA A 87 -10.89 6.42 -9.55
CA ALA A 87 -9.70 7.13 -9.10
C ALA A 87 -9.46 6.97 -7.58
N TRP A 88 -10.53 7.02 -6.79
CA TRP A 88 -10.45 6.80 -5.34
C TRP A 88 -10.00 5.39 -4.98
N LEU A 89 -10.54 4.35 -5.63
CA LEU A 89 -10.11 2.97 -5.44
C LEU A 89 -8.63 2.77 -5.79
N ILE A 90 -8.16 3.32 -6.91
CA ILE A 90 -6.75 3.28 -7.30
C ILE A 90 -5.87 3.97 -6.24
N LEU A 91 -6.29 5.11 -5.71
CA LEU A 91 -5.58 5.81 -4.65
C LEU A 91 -5.51 4.97 -3.37
N LEU A 92 -6.62 4.34 -2.95
CA LEU A 92 -6.65 3.45 -1.79
C LEU A 92 -5.76 2.22 -1.97
N ILE A 93 -5.77 1.60 -3.17
CA ILE A 93 -4.90 0.48 -3.53
C ILE A 93 -3.43 0.89 -3.35
N GLY A 94 -3.04 2.05 -3.90
CA GLY A 94 -1.69 2.57 -3.71
C GLY A 94 -1.37 2.83 -2.24
N PHE A 95 -2.28 3.45 -1.52
CA PHE A 95 -2.08 3.79 -0.11
C PHE A 95 -1.90 2.54 0.78
N ILE A 96 -2.70 1.49 0.54
CA ILE A 96 -2.60 0.24 1.30
C ILE A 96 -1.37 -0.56 0.88
N SER A 97 -1.07 -0.66 -0.41
CA SER A 97 0.08 -1.41 -0.92
C SER A 97 1.42 -0.80 -0.51
N GLY A 98 1.51 0.52 -0.38
CA GLY A 98 2.72 1.21 0.04
C GLY A 98 3.08 1.05 1.52
N ARG A 99 2.25 0.40 2.32
CA ARG A 99 2.56 0.19 3.74
C ARG A 99 3.61 -0.89 3.93
N VAL A 100 4.72 -0.50 4.54
CA VAL A 100 5.76 -1.44 4.96
C VAL A 100 5.38 -2.01 6.32
N THR A 101 5.15 -3.32 6.37
CA THR A 101 4.81 -4.04 7.60
C THR A 101 5.86 -5.10 7.87
N LEU A 102 6.45 -5.08 9.07
CA LEU A 102 7.45 -6.05 9.52
C LEU A 102 6.81 -7.34 10.06
N ASP A 103 5.60 -7.23 10.58
CA ASP A 103 4.87 -8.35 11.17
C ASP A 103 4.13 -9.16 10.09
N ARG A 104 4.25 -10.48 10.14
CA ARG A 104 3.62 -11.41 9.19
C ARG A 104 2.10 -11.30 9.21
N ASN A 105 1.50 -11.15 10.37
CA ASN A 105 0.04 -11.07 10.52
C ASN A 105 -0.49 -9.74 9.96
N GLU A 106 0.18 -8.62 10.25
CA GLU A 106 -0.15 -7.34 9.64
C GLU A 106 -0.05 -7.38 8.12
N ARG A 107 1.03 -7.94 7.60
CA ARG A 107 1.22 -8.10 6.16
C ARG A 107 0.05 -8.87 5.53
N THR A 108 -0.41 -9.95 6.18
CA THR A 108 -1.55 -10.73 5.69
C THR A 108 -2.84 -9.90 5.70
N ILE A 109 -3.08 -9.12 6.77
CA ILE A 109 -4.26 -8.24 6.88
C ILE A 109 -4.27 -7.21 5.75
N TYR A 110 -3.16 -6.50 5.52
CA TYR A 110 -3.10 -5.51 4.45
C TYR A 110 -3.11 -6.13 3.05
N THR A 111 -2.58 -7.34 2.88
CA THR A 111 -2.69 -8.10 1.62
C THR A 111 -4.15 -8.48 1.34
N LEU A 112 -4.91 -8.89 2.35
CA LEU A 112 -6.35 -9.18 2.21
C LEU A 112 -7.14 -7.90 1.89
N ALA A 113 -6.86 -6.79 2.57
CA ALA A 113 -7.49 -5.51 2.28
C ALA A 113 -7.16 -5.01 0.86
N LEU A 114 -5.91 -5.18 0.42
CA LEU A 114 -5.49 -4.88 -0.95
C LEU A 114 -6.21 -5.77 -1.96
N GLY A 115 -6.25 -7.07 -1.73
CA GLY A 115 -6.97 -8.03 -2.57
C GLY A 115 -8.45 -7.66 -2.70
N PHE A 116 -9.10 -7.30 -1.58
CA PHE A 116 -10.48 -6.81 -1.59
C PHE A 116 -10.64 -5.58 -2.48
N LEU A 117 -9.81 -4.55 -2.34
CA LEU A 117 -9.92 -3.33 -3.15
C LEU A 117 -9.70 -3.58 -4.63
N VAL A 118 -8.74 -4.44 -4.99
CA VAL A 118 -8.50 -4.83 -6.39
C VAL A 118 -9.70 -5.57 -6.96
N LEU A 119 -10.28 -6.50 -6.21
CA LEU A 119 -11.47 -7.24 -6.63
C LEU A 119 -12.69 -6.32 -6.72
N GLU A 120 -12.88 -5.38 -5.79
CA GLU A 120 -13.94 -4.37 -5.83
C GLU A 120 -13.82 -3.49 -7.06
N LEU A 121 -12.60 -3.06 -7.40
CA LEU A 121 -12.34 -2.30 -8.62
C LEU A 121 -12.71 -3.11 -9.87
N LEU A 122 -12.22 -4.35 -9.98
CA LEU A 122 -12.37 -5.15 -11.19
C LEU A 122 -13.77 -5.74 -11.37
N PHE A 123 -14.47 -6.12 -10.30
CA PHE A 123 -15.75 -6.82 -10.39
C PHE A 123 -16.98 -5.97 -10.05
N ALA A 124 -16.79 -4.80 -9.46
CA ALA A 124 -17.87 -3.87 -9.18
C ALA A 124 -17.73 -2.56 -9.96
N CYS A 125 -16.62 -1.83 -9.78
CA CYS A 125 -16.46 -0.48 -10.35
C CYS A 125 -16.29 -0.50 -11.88
N VAL A 126 -15.40 -1.32 -12.42
CA VAL A 126 -15.10 -1.36 -13.87
C VAL A 126 -16.28 -1.85 -14.71
N PRO A 127 -16.99 -2.92 -14.33
CA PRO A 127 -18.19 -3.34 -15.06
C PRO A 127 -19.31 -2.31 -15.04
N GLU A 128 -19.55 -1.65 -13.93
CA GLU A 128 -20.56 -0.59 -13.82
C GLU A 128 -20.17 0.64 -14.66
N LEU A 129 -18.86 0.97 -14.72
CA LEU A 129 -18.33 2.05 -15.54
C LEU A 129 -18.57 1.83 -17.05
N ALA A 130 -18.52 0.58 -17.50
CA ALA A 130 -18.69 0.18 -18.90
C ALA A 130 -20.10 -0.34 -19.22
N ASP A 131 -21.04 -0.25 -18.30
CA ASP A 131 -22.42 -0.76 -18.41
C ASP A 131 -22.46 -2.27 -18.79
N ILE A 132 -21.57 -3.05 -18.17
CA ILE A 132 -21.44 -4.48 -18.39
C ILE A 132 -22.29 -5.24 -17.40
N ASN A 133 -23.24 -6.02 -17.89
CA ASN A 133 -24.02 -6.92 -17.04
C ASN A 133 -23.21 -8.19 -16.72
N ILE A 134 -22.85 -8.38 -15.44
CA ILE A 134 -22.14 -9.58 -14.98
C ILE A 134 -23.18 -10.63 -14.54
N GLU A 135 -23.15 -11.81 -15.17
CA GLU A 135 -24.03 -12.95 -14.86
C GLU A 135 -24.02 -13.38 -13.39
N TYR A 136 -22.87 -13.22 -12.72
CA TYR A 136 -22.65 -13.69 -11.33
C TYR A 136 -22.56 -12.52 -10.33
N LYS A 137 -23.19 -11.38 -10.60
CA LYS A 137 -23.14 -10.17 -9.76
C LYS A 137 -23.40 -10.49 -8.26
N GLN A 138 -24.42 -11.32 -7.96
CA GLN A 138 -24.76 -11.68 -6.58
C GLN A 138 -23.67 -12.51 -5.87
N ILE A 139 -22.98 -13.39 -6.60
CA ILE A 139 -21.89 -14.21 -6.03
C ILE A 139 -20.73 -13.32 -5.64
N PHE A 140 -20.35 -12.39 -6.51
CA PHE A 140 -19.29 -11.42 -6.23
C PHE A 140 -19.66 -10.51 -5.05
N TYR A 141 -20.91 -10.06 -4.96
CA TYR A 141 -21.40 -9.29 -3.81
C TYR A 141 -21.16 -10.03 -2.50
N ILE A 142 -21.62 -11.28 -2.39
CA ILE A 142 -21.45 -12.07 -1.16
C ILE A 142 -19.97 -12.36 -0.88
N LEU A 143 -19.19 -12.72 -1.90
CA LEU A 143 -17.76 -13.00 -1.75
C LEU A 143 -16.99 -11.79 -1.23
N LEU A 144 -17.26 -10.61 -1.79
CA LEU A 144 -16.61 -9.36 -1.41
C LEU A 144 -17.05 -8.87 -0.02
N THR A 145 -18.30 -9.11 0.40
CA THR A 145 -18.74 -8.85 1.78
C THR A 145 -17.98 -9.72 2.79
N ILE A 146 -17.68 -10.98 2.45
CA ILE A 146 -17.00 -11.89 3.39
C ILE A 146 -15.50 -11.54 3.54
N LEU A 147 -14.88 -11.03 2.50
CA LEU A 147 -13.42 -10.84 2.45
C LEU A 147 -12.87 -9.90 3.54
N PRO A 148 -13.41 -8.69 3.76
CA PRO A 148 -12.98 -7.83 4.87
C PRO A 148 -13.25 -8.45 6.24
N LEU A 149 -14.35 -9.22 6.38
CA LEU A 149 -14.69 -9.87 7.64
C LEU A 149 -13.67 -10.96 8.02
N LEU A 150 -12.99 -11.59 7.06
CA LEU A 150 -11.90 -12.53 7.32
C LEU A 150 -10.75 -11.89 8.09
N ILE A 151 -10.52 -10.58 7.94
CA ILE A 151 -9.49 -9.84 8.68
C ILE A 151 -9.69 -9.98 10.20
N PHE A 152 -10.94 -10.13 10.65
CA PHE A 152 -11.27 -10.25 12.08
C PHE A 152 -10.69 -11.52 12.74
N PHE A 153 -10.44 -12.56 11.96
CA PHE A 153 -9.90 -13.85 12.46
C PHE A 153 -8.38 -13.85 12.65
N PHE A 154 -7.66 -12.84 12.17
CA PHE A 154 -6.22 -12.80 12.34
C PHE A 154 -5.83 -12.28 13.73
N PRO A 155 -4.97 -13.04 14.47
CA PRO A 155 -4.52 -12.62 15.78
C PRO A 155 -3.61 -11.40 15.68
N ILE A 156 -3.81 -10.45 16.59
CA ILE A 156 -2.98 -9.26 16.70
C ILE A 156 -1.81 -9.58 17.63
N GLU A 157 -0.62 -9.69 17.07
CA GLU A 157 0.60 -9.85 17.83
C GLU A 157 1.14 -8.48 18.26
N ASN A 158 1.64 -8.40 19.51
CA ASN A 158 2.18 -7.15 20.04
C ASN A 158 3.61 -6.96 19.52
N SER A 159 3.81 -6.38 18.36
CA SER A 159 5.13 -5.91 17.97
C SER A 159 5.30 -4.46 18.42
N ASP A 160 6.34 -4.22 19.25
CA ASP A 160 6.66 -2.89 19.77
C ASP A 160 7.29 -1.96 18.71
N HIS A 161 7.52 -2.45 17.50
CA HIS A 161 8.17 -1.71 16.44
C HIS A 161 7.18 -1.20 15.40
N HIS A 162 6.62 -0.02 15.63
CA HIS A 162 5.86 0.72 14.62
C HIS A 162 6.80 1.59 13.80
N ILE A 163 7.45 1.02 12.80
CA ILE A 163 8.05 1.81 11.74
C ILE A 163 6.95 2.08 10.72
N GLN A 164 6.35 3.26 10.77
CA GLN A 164 5.38 3.70 9.79
C GLN A 164 6.13 4.25 8.57
N MET A 165 6.71 3.37 7.79
CA MET A 165 7.28 3.75 6.50
C MET A 165 6.27 3.46 5.40
N VAL A 166 6.18 4.39 4.45
CA VAL A 166 5.39 4.23 3.23
C VAL A 166 6.36 4.07 2.07
N ASP A 167 6.29 2.93 1.40
CA ASP A 167 7.01 2.69 0.16
C ASP A 167 6.21 3.28 -1.00
N PHE A 168 6.58 4.50 -1.39
CA PHE A 168 5.92 5.21 -2.50
C PHE A 168 6.09 4.52 -3.83
N ILE A 169 7.21 3.81 -4.06
CA ILE A 169 7.45 3.11 -5.32
C ILE A 169 6.50 1.94 -5.43
N HIS A 170 6.41 1.16 -4.37
CA HIS A 170 5.48 0.03 -4.32
C HIS A 170 4.02 0.51 -4.46
N ALA A 171 3.66 1.60 -3.79
CA ALA A 171 2.35 2.23 -3.91
C ALA A 171 2.01 2.63 -5.36
N ILE A 172 2.91 3.38 -6.01
CA ILE A 172 2.72 3.85 -7.39
C ILE A 172 2.70 2.67 -8.35
N THR A 173 3.64 1.73 -8.22
CA THR A 173 3.73 0.56 -9.11
C THR A 173 2.47 -0.29 -9.04
N THR A 174 1.96 -0.56 -7.84
CA THR A 174 0.73 -1.34 -7.65
C THR A 174 -0.49 -0.62 -8.20
N SER A 175 -0.60 0.70 -7.97
CA SER A 175 -1.69 1.53 -8.52
C SER A 175 -1.66 1.55 -10.04
N MET A 176 -0.49 1.75 -10.65
CA MET A 176 -0.31 1.76 -12.11
C MET A 176 -0.63 0.39 -12.70
N LEU A 177 -0.13 -0.69 -12.10
CA LEU A 177 -0.39 -2.05 -12.57
C LEU A 177 -1.88 -2.38 -12.51
N THR A 178 -2.55 -2.05 -11.42
CA THR A 178 -3.99 -2.28 -11.26
C THR A 178 -4.80 -1.45 -12.26
N SER A 179 -4.43 -0.18 -12.46
CA SER A 179 -5.07 0.67 -13.49
C SER A 179 -4.87 0.11 -14.89
N LEU A 180 -3.68 -0.39 -15.19
CA LEU A 180 -3.36 -0.97 -16.51
C LEU A 180 -4.16 -2.25 -16.75
N VAL A 181 -4.33 -3.12 -15.74
CA VAL A 181 -5.19 -4.30 -15.84
C VAL A 181 -6.64 -3.88 -16.04
N ALA A 182 -7.15 -2.94 -15.25
CA ALA A 182 -8.54 -2.49 -15.31
C ALA A 182 -8.90 -1.85 -16.67
N LEU A 183 -8.16 -0.82 -17.05
CA LEU A 183 -8.41 -0.10 -18.33
C LEU A 183 -8.01 -0.93 -19.55
N GLY A 184 -6.93 -1.73 -19.44
CA GLY A 184 -6.51 -2.63 -20.49
C GLY A 184 -7.53 -3.73 -20.78
N SER A 185 -8.21 -4.25 -19.74
CA SER A 185 -9.29 -5.22 -19.93
C SER A 185 -10.50 -4.63 -20.63
N LEU A 186 -10.88 -3.38 -20.31
CA LEU A 186 -11.93 -2.67 -21.05
C LEU A 186 -11.55 -2.46 -22.51
N LEU A 187 -10.34 -1.98 -22.76
CA LEU A 187 -9.86 -1.75 -24.12
C LEU A 187 -9.84 -3.06 -24.92
N ASN A 188 -9.33 -4.15 -24.33
CA ASN A 188 -9.30 -5.47 -24.95
C ASN A 188 -10.71 -5.99 -25.25
N MET A 189 -11.67 -5.81 -24.34
CA MET A 189 -13.07 -6.16 -24.54
C MET A 189 -13.67 -5.43 -25.75
N PHE A 190 -13.46 -4.11 -25.85
CA PHE A 190 -14.02 -3.31 -26.94
C PHE A 190 -13.35 -3.55 -28.29
N ILE A 191 -12.05 -3.87 -28.33
CA ILE A 191 -11.33 -4.11 -29.60
C ILE A 191 -11.64 -5.51 -30.15
N ASN A 192 -11.73 -6.52 -29.27
CA ASN A 192 -11.82 -7.92 -29.68
C ASN A 192 -13.23 -8.52 -29.53
N ASP A 193 -14.24 -7.72 -29.19
CA ASP A 193 -15.62 -8.17 -28.90
C ASP A 193 -15.66 -9.37 -27.92
N ALA A 194 -14.73 -9.40 -26.98
CA ALA A 194 -14.59 -10.47 -26.01
C ALA A 194 -15.50 -10.24 -24.80
N SER A 195 -15.91 -11.33 -24.12
CA SER A 195 -16.56 -11.15 -22.81
C SER A 195 -15.61 -10.51 -21.82
N TYR A 196 -16.13 -9.75 -20.84
CA TYR A 196 -15.33 -9.04 -19.85
C TYR A 196 -14.33 -9.96 -19.13
N PHE A 197 -14.78 -11.15 -18.70
CA PHE A 197 -13.91 -12.12 -18.03
C PHE A 197 -12.79 -12.65 -18.92
N ALA A 198 -13.08 -12.91 -20.19
CA ALA A 198 -12.05 -13.30 -21.14
C ALA A 198 -11.04 -12.19 -21.39
N ALA A 199 -11.51 -10.96 -21.56
CA ALA A 199 -10.67 -9.79 -21.72
C ALA A 199 -9.79 -9.54 -20.51
N LEU A 200 -10.35 -9.65 -19.29
CA LEU A 200 -9.62 -9.50 -18.03
C LEU A 200 -8.53 -10.57 -17.89
N ALA A 201 -8.86 -11.84 -18.16
CA ALA A 201 -7.90 -12.93 -18.13
C ALA A 201 -6.77 -12.74 -19.14
N GLN A 202 -7.10 -12.43 -20.40
CA GLN A 202 -6.13 -12.17 -21.46
C GLN A 202 -5.20 -11.01 -21.13
N THR A 203 -5.75 -9.89 -20.65
CA THR A 203 -4.97 -8.71 -20.26
C THR A 203 -4.06 -9.02 -19.08
N SER A 204 -4.55 -9.73 -18.06
CA SER A 204 -3.75 -10.15 -16.91
C SER A 204 -2.60 -11.06 -17.30
N VAL A 205 -2.84 -12.04 -18.17
CA VAL A 205 -1.81 -12.94 -18.70
C VAL A 205 -0.80 -12.17 -19.56
N ALA A 206 -1.25 -11.26 -20.42
CA ALA A 206 -0.37 -10.45 -21.26
C ALA A 206 0.55 -9.56 -20.42
N ILE A 207 0.02 -8.86 -19.42
CA ILE A 207 0.81 -8.01 -18.52
C ILE A 207 1.75 -8.86 -17.65
N GLY A 208 1.29 -9.97 -17.07
CA GLY A 208 2.12 -10.88 -16.29
C GLY A 208 3.25 -11.48 -17.14
N GLY A 209 2.94 -11.94 -18.36
CA GLY A 209 3.93 -12.44 -19.30
C GLY A 209 4.95 -11.37 -19.69
N PHE A 210 4.51 -10.14 -19.93
CA PHE A 210 5.41 -9.02 -20.21
C PHE A 210 6.36 -8.72 -19.05
N ILE A 211 5.86 -8.71 -17.82
CA ILE A 211 6.68 -8.50 -16.62
C ILE A 211 7.72 -9.63 -16.47
N ILE A 212 7.32 -10.89 -16.69
CA ILE A 212 8.22 -12.03 -16.64
C ILE A 212 9.30 -11.93 -17.73
N CYS A 213 8.92 -11.58 -18.96
CA CYS A 213 9.86 -11.39 -20.07
C CYS A 213 10.87 -10.28 -19.78
N ILE A 214 10.42 -9.14 -19.26
CA ILE A 214 11.31 -8.03 -18.86
C ILE A 214 12.24 -8.48 -17.72
N SER A 215 11.71 -9.14 -16.69
CA SER A 215 12.49 -9.65 -15.57
C SER A 215 13.57 -10.63 -16.05
N TRP A 216 13.21 -11.55 -16.95
CA TRP A 216 14.17 -12.48 -17.54
C TRP A 216 15.21 -11.78 -18.39
N LEU A 217 14.81 -10.79 -19.20
CA LEU A 217 15.72 -10.00 -20.04
C LEU A 217 16.74 -9.23 -19.19
N ILE A 218 16.30 -8.61 -18.11
CA ILE A 218 17.19 -7.89 -17.17
C ILE A 218 18.12 -8.86 -16.46
N THR A 219 17.62 -10.01 -15.99
CA THR A 219 18.41 -11.01 -15.27
C THR A 219 19.41 -11.73 -16.19
N SER A 220 19.03 -12.02 -17.45
CA SER A 220 19.91 -12.74 -18.40
C SER A 220 21.05 -11.86 -18.94
N GLN A 221 20.90 -10.55 -18.89
CA GLN A 221 21.88 -9.59 -19.37
C GLN A 221 22.82 -9.06 -18.28
N SER A 222 23.26 -9.90 -17.34
CA SER A 222 24.31 -9.54 -16.39
C SER A 222 25.66 -9.13 -17.06
N ARG A 223 25.73 -9.07 -18.40
CA ARG A 223 26.84 -8.49 -19.18
C ARG A 223 26.61 -7.04 -19.62
N PHE A 224 25.43 -6.47 -19.37
CA PHE A 224 25.16 -5.04 -19.63
C PHE A 224 25.23 -4.26 -18.31
N ASP A 225 26.43 -4.07 -17.78
CA ASP A 225 26.70 -3.28 -16.58
C ASP A 225 26.10 -1.85 -16.65
N GLY A 226 25.88 -1.31 -17.84
CA GLY A 226 25.32 0.03 -18.03
C GLY A 226 23.83 0.15 -17.72
N VAL A 227 22.99 -0.83 -18.09
CA VAL A 227 21.53 -0.77 -17.85
C VAL A 227 21.20 -1.15 -16.41
N THR A 228 21.92 -2.13 -15.85
CA THR A 228 21.82 -2.49 -14.43
C THR A 228 22.30 -1.34 -13.54
N GLN A 229 23.35 -0.59 -13.93
CA GLN A 229 23.79 0.59 -13.21
C GLN A 229 22.80 1.75 -13.31
N LEU A 230 22.17 1.99 -14.45
CA LEU A 230 21.11 2.99 -14.60
C LEU A 230 19.86 2.60 -13.81
N TRP A 231 19.43 1.32 -13.89
CA TRP A 231 18.24 0.84 -13.18
C TRP A 231 18.48 0.74 -11.67
N SER A 232 19.63 0.21 -11.24
CA SER A 232 20.02 0.21 -9.83
C SER A 232 20.31 1.62 -9.32
N GLY A 233 20.90 2.49 -10.15
CA GLY A 233 21.14 3.88 -9.79
C GLY A 233 19.86 4.71 -9.64
N TYR A 234 18.82 4.43 -10.42
CA TYR A 234 17.53 5.15 -10.34
C TYR A 234 16.50 4.48 -9.43
N MET A 235 16.44 3.14 -9.38
CA MET A 235 15.48 2.43 -8.54
C MET A 235 16.03 2.01 -7.17
N LEU A 236 17.32 1.72 -7.04
CA LEU A 236 17.96 1.40 -5.76
C LEU A 236 18.50 2.63 -5.03
N ASN A 237 18.73 3.76 -5.71
CA ASN A 237 19.00 5.04 -5.04
C ASN A 237 17.73 5.68 -4.41
N ILE A 238 16.57 5.06 -4.59
CA ILE A 238 15.37 5.33 -3.82
C ILE A 238 15.25 4.33 -2.66
N GLY A 239 16.17 3.35 -2.57
CA GLY A 239 16.41 2.58 -1.34
C GLY A 239 16.61 3.56 -0.19
N THR A 240 15.91 3.35 0.91
CA THR A 240 16.04 4.22 2.08
C THR A 240 17.53 4.38 2.40
N PRO A 241 17.99 5.53 2.87
CA PRO A 241 19.37 5.71 3.32
C PRO A 241 19.86 4.59 4.24
N LEU A 242 18.93 3.93 4.93
CA LEU A 242 19.16 2.75 5.76
C LEU A 242 19.57 1.50 4.95
N GLU A 243 18.97 1.25 3.78
CA GLU A 243 19.33 0.11 2.93
C GLU A 243 20.71 0.29 2.29
N GLN A 244 21.06 1.50 1.90
CA GLN A 244 22.39 1.86 1.42
C GLN A 244 23.41 1.64 2.54
N TRP A 245 23.10 2.07 3.74
CA TRP A 245 23.91 1.86 4.93
C TRP A 245 24.07 0.36 5.26
N LEU A 246 22.99 -0.43 5.24
CA LEU A 246 23.06 -1.89 5.45
C LEU A 246 23.92 -2.61 4.42
N ASN A 247 23.84 -2.21 3.15
CA ASN A 247 24.67 -2.78 2.08
C ASN A 247 26.15 -2.42 2.26
N GLU A 248 26.45 -1.19 2.65
CA GLU A 248 27.82 -0.75 2.93
C GLU A 248 28.38 -1.44 4.18
N LEU A 249 27.60 -1.59 5.24
CA LEU A 249 27.92 -2.39 6.42
C LEU A 249 28.23 -3.86 6.08
N SER A 250 27.41 -4.48 5.23
CA SER A 250 27.65 -5.85 4.77
C SER A 250 28.96 -5.98 3.98
N ARG A 251 29.29 -4.97 3.18
CA ARG A 251 30.55 -4.92 2.43
C ARG A 251 31.77 -4.72 3.34
N LEU A 252 31.64 -3.86 4.34
CA LEU A 252 32.70 -3.59 5.32
C LEU A 252 32.95 -4.80 6.22
N SER A 253 31.92 -5.52 6.65
CA SER A 253 32.05 -6.71 7.47
C SER A 253 32.78 -7.88 6.78
N GLN A 254 32.84 -7.86 5.45
CA GLN A 254 33.60 -8.86 4.67
C GLN A 254 35.09 -8.49 4.49
N LYS A 255 35.48 -7.27 4.83
CA LYS A 255 36.78 -6.72 4.48
C LYS A 255 37.76 -6.60 5.65
N ASP A 256 37.25 -6.50 6.88
CA ASP A 256 38.08 -6.29 8.08
C ASP A 256 37.75 -7.31 9.17
N ASP A 257 38.84 -7.91 9.72
CA ASP A 257 38.80 -8.84 10.85
C ASP A 257 38.83 -8.13 12.21
N ASP A 258 38.97 -6.78 12.26
CA ASP A 258 39.02 -6.01 13.51
C ASP A 258 37.66 -5.42 13.85
N ALA A 259 37.06 -5.95 14.93
CA ALA A 259 35.72 -5.56 15.39
C ALA A 259 35.63 -4.10 15.87
N GLU A 260 36.72 -3.51 16.39
CA GLU A 260 36.70 -2.11 16.87
C GLU A 260 36.78 -1.11 15.71
N GLU A 261 37.57 -1.42 14.69
CA GLU A 261 37.67 -0.60 13.47
C GLU A 261 36.38 -0.66 12.67
N PHE A 262 35.79 -1.84 12.53
CA PHE A 262 34.47 -2.03 11.94
C PHE A 262 33.38 -1.20 12.63
N LEU A 263 33.33 -1.22 13.97
CA LEU A 263 32.34 -0.48 14.76
C LEU A 263 32.48 1.04 14.55
N LYS A 264 33.71 1.54 14.50
CA LYS A 264 33.98 2.96 14.28
C LYS A 264 33.52 3.41 12.91
N ILE A 265 33.84 2.66 11.86
CA ILE A 265 33.42 2.95 10.48
C ILE A 265 31.91 2.86 10.36
N ALA A 266 31.25 1.88 10.99
CA ALA A 266 29.81 1.72 10.99
C ALA A 266 29.09 2.90 11.67
N ILE A 267 29.67 3.45 12.73
CA ILE A 267 29.14 4.63 13.43
C ILE A 267 29.32 5.89 12.58
N ASP A 268 30.48 6.10 11.96
CA ASP A 268 30.75 7.23 11.09
C ASP A 268 29.80 7.23 9.87
N GLU A 269 29.52 6.05 9.31
CA GLU A 269 28.57 5.91 8.21
C GLU A 269 27.12 6.16 8.64
N LEU A 270 26.73 5.78 9.87
CA LEU A 270 25.42 6.14 10.45
C LEU A 270 25.22 7.65 10.60
N LEU A 271 26.28 8.39 10.93
CA LEU A 271 26.24 9.86 11.07
C LEU A 271 26.02 10.58 9.74
N THR A 272 26.25 9.92 8.61
CA THR A 272 25.94 10.48 7.28
C THR A 272 24.43 10.58 7.02
N LEU A 273 23.61 9.83 7.78
CA LEU A 273 22.18 9.86 7.64
C LEU A 273 21.58 11.17 8.20
N THR A 274 20.94 11.95 7.36
CA THR A 274 20.45 13.33 7.66
C THR A 274 19.48 13.44 8.83
N TRP A 275 18.91 12.31 9.28
CA TRP A 275 17.96 12.26 10.40
C TRP A 275 18.59 11.83 11.73
N ILE A 276 19.86 11.40 11.73
CA ILE A 276 20.62 11.05 12.94
C ILE A 276 21.36 12.31 13.44
N LYS A 277 21.09 12.70 14.69
CA LYS A 277 21.70 13.87 15.33
C LYS A 277 22.89 13.53 16.23
N GLY A 278 23.07 12.26 16.53
CA GLY A 278 24.16 11.78 17.38
C GLY A 278 23.94 10.32 17.73
N ILE A 279 25.03 9.60 18.01
CA ILE A 279 25.05 8.19 18.38
C ILE A 279 25.77 8.04 19.70
N GLU A 280 25.16 7.34 20.65
CA GLU A 280 25.79 6.91 21.89
C GLU A 280 25.87 5.38 21.89
N TRP A 281 27.04 4.85 22.12
CA TRP A 281 27.25 3.40 22.15
C TRP A 281 28.06 2.97 23.35
N ILE A 282 27.74 1.81 23.89
CA ILE A 282 28.40 1.22 25.05
C ILE A 282 28.87 -0.18 24.65
N SER A 283 30.18 -0.38 24.68
CA SER A 283 30.80 -1.71 24.54
C SER A 283 31.27 -2.19 25.90
N LYS A 284 31.44 -3.51 26.05
CA LYS A 284 31.97 -4.10 27.29
C LYS A 284 33.32 -3.51 27.77
N ASN A 285 34.09 -2.95 26.82
CA ASN A 285 35.44 -2.43 27.06
C ASN A 285 35.57 -0.91 26.83
N SER A 286 34.60 -0.25 26.21
CA SER A 286 34.68 1.16 25.87
C SER A 286 33.30 1.81 25.73
N GLU A 287 33.21 3.10 26.08
CA GLU A 287 32.03 3.95 25.83
C GLU A 287 32.45 5.08 24.87
N GLY A 288 31.61 5.41 23.92
CA GLY A 288 31.86 6.49 22.98
C GLY A 288 30.62 7.31 22.68
N LYS A 289 30.83 8.62 22.40
CA LYS A 289 29.82 9.53 21.88
C LYS A 289 30.39 10.18 20.61
N SER A 290 29.58 10.21 19.56
CA SER A 290 29.91 10.89 18.33
C SER A 290 28.74 11.73 17.79
#